data_697c26b43fbdd994c72041219019d54e
#
_entry.id   697c26b43fbdd994c72041219019d54e
#
_cell.length_a   1.000
_cell.length_b   1.000
_cell.length_c   1.000
_cell.angle_alpha   90.00
_cell.angle_beta   90.00
_cell.angle_gamma   90.00
#
_symmetry.space_group_name_H-M   'P 1'
#
loop_
_entity.id
_entity.type
_entity.pdbx_description
1 polymer ?
#
loop_
_entity_poly.entity_id
_entity_poly.type
_entity_poly.pdbx_seq_one_letter_code
_entity_poly.pdbx_strand_id
1 'polypeptide(L)'
;MSFSEKNGIIAKIVDTKEVKKRSVHIFVEKRKERKMGKIKVESCEIEGLKVITPTVFGDERGYFMETYNYNDFKEAGIDVEFVQDNQSSSRYGVLRGLHFQLHYPQDKLVRVVNGEVFDVAVDLREGSKTYGKWYGVVLSAENKKQFFIPKGFAHGFLVLSENAEFTYKCSDFYHPNDEGGL
;
A
#
# COMPACT_ATOMS: atom_id res chain seq x y z
N MET A 1 13.42 -17.17 4.51
CA MET A 1 12.20 -17.63 3.80
C MET A 1 12.58 -18.56 2.66
N SER A 2 12.06 -19.78 2.62
CA SER A 2 12.40 -20.77 1.59
C SER A 2 11.79 -20.42 0.23
N PHE A 3 12.36 -20.96 -0.86
CA PHE A 3 11.85 -20.76 -2.23
C PHE A 3 10.38 -21.24 -2.38
N SER A 4 10.02 -22.32 -1.65
CA SER A 4 8.66 -22.86 -1.60
C SER A 4 7.67 -21.90 -0.92
N GLU A 5 8.08 -21.22 0.15
CA GLU A 5 7.24 -20.22 0.84
C GLU A 5 7.03 -18.97 0.01
N LYS A 6 8.06 -18.54 -0.74
CA LYS A 6 7.96 -17.41 -1.69
C LYS A 6 6.93 -17.66 -2.77
N ASN A 7 6.99 -18.82 -3.42
CA ASN A 7 6.01 -19.20 -4.46
C ASN A 7 4.59 -19.35 -3.91
N GLY A 8 4.45 -19.81 -2.66
CA GLY A 8 3.14 -19.92 -1.99
C GLY A 8 2.47 -18.57 -1.72
N ILE A 9 3.26 -17.53 -1.38
CA ILE A 9 2.75 -16.17 -1.16
C ILE A 9 2.33 -15.55 -2.49
N ILE A 10 3.18 -15.64 -3.52
CA ILE A 10 2.87 -15.09 -4.86
C ILE A 10 1.62 -15.77 -5.45
N ALA A 11 1.51 -17.10 -5.37
CA ALA A 11 0.36 -17.84 -5.88
C ALA A 11 -0.96 -17.42 -5.18
N LYS A 12 -0.93 -17.17 -3.85
CA LYS A 12 -2.10 -16.67 -3.11
C LYS A 12 -2.48 -15.23 -3.47
N ILE A 13 -1.49 -14.39 -3.79
CA ILE A 13 -1.72 -13.01 -4.21
C ILE A 13 -2.34 -12.96 -5.61
N VAL A 14 -1.95 -13.87 -6.51
CA VAL A 14 -2.40 -13.91 -7.90
C VAL A 14 -3.76 -14.62 -8.07
N ASP A 15 -4.23 -15.37 -7.06
CA ASP A 15 -5.59 -15.96 -7.13
C ASP A 15 -6.67 -14.88 -7.04
N THR A 16 -7.13 -14.44 -8.22
CA THR A 16 -8.17 -13.40 -8.37
C THR A 16 -9.50 -13.75 -7.70
N LYS A 17 -9.80 -15.03 -7.47
CA LYS A 17 -11.00 -15.47 -6.73
C LYS A 17 -10.85 -15.19 -5.23
N GLU A 18 -9.66 -15.36 -4.69
CA GLU A 18 -9.36 -15.07 -3.28
C GLU A 18 -9.27 -13.55 -3.04
N VAL A 19 -8.73 -12.80 -4.00
CA VAL A 19 -8.72 -11.33 -3.99
C VAL A 19 -10.16 -10.78 -3.94
N LYS A 20 -11.06 -11.25 -4.80
CA LYS A 20 -12.48 -10.86 -4.78
C LYS A 20 -13.20 -11.28 -3.50
N LYS A 21 -12.90 -12.45 -2.92
CA LYS A 21 -13.46 -12.88 -1.63
C LYS A 21 -13.00 -12.03 -0.47
N ARG A 22 -11.73 -11.61 -0.43
CA ARG A 22 -11.19 -10.78 0.66
C ARG A 22 -11.65 -9.34 0.61
N SER A 23 -11.92 -8.78 -0.56
CA SER A 23 -12.56 -7.46 -0.67
C SER A 23 -14.00 -7.45 -0.13
N VAL A 24 -14.65 -8.62 0.00
CA VAL A 24 -16.02 -8.77 0.53
C VAL A 24 -16.04 -9.18 2.02
N HIS A 25 -14.96 -9.76 2.56
CA HIS A 25 -14.88 -10.23 3.94
C HIS A 25 -13.79 -9.51 4.75
N ILE A 26 -13.81 -8.19 4.76
CA ILE A 26 -13.16 -7.45 5.84
C ILE A 26 -14.12 -7.55 7.02
N PHE A 27 -13.86 -8.50 7.93
CA PHE A 27 -14.51 -8.58 9.23
C PHE A 27 -14.38 -7.20 9.90
N VAL A 28 -15.52 -6.57 10.13
CA VAL A 28 -15.61 -5.32 10.89
C VAL A 28 -15.47 -5.67 12.38
N GLU A 29 -14.26 -6.01 12.80
CA GLU A 29 -13.92 -5.72 14.18
C GLU A 29 -13.84 -4.21 14.31
N LYS A 30 -14.46 -3.66 15.36
CA LYS A 30 -14.48 -2.21 15.65
C LYS A 30 -13.05 -1.67 15.76
N ARG A 31 -12.45 -1.34 14.62
CA ARG A 31 -11.18 -0.64 14.56
C ARG A 31 -11.39 0.74 15.16
N LYS A 32 -10.47 1.18 16.00
CA LYS A 32 -10.47 2.57 16.52
C LYS A 32 -10.25 3.51 15.34
N GLU A 33 -11.33 4.02 14.77
CA GLU A 33 -11.30 5.08 13.78
C GLU A 33 -10.88 6.38 14.48
N ARG A 34 -9.70 6.89 14.15
CA ARG A 34 -9.34 8.28 14.48
C ARG A 34 -9.66 9.14 13.27
N LYS A 35 -10.69 9.97 13.40
CA LYS A 35 -10.96 11.05 12.45
C LYS A 35 -10.01 12.19 12.83
N MET A 36 -8.92 12.36 12.09
CA MET A 36 -7.93 13.38 12.31
C MET A 36 -7.91 14.30 11.11
N GLY A 37 -8.34 15.56 11.30
CA GLY A 37 -8.31 16.57 10.25
C GLY A 37 -9.03 16.13 8.97
N LYS A 38 -8.32 16.17 7.85
CA LYS A 38 -8.83 15.84 6.50
C LYS A 38 -8.61 14.38 6.09
N ILE A 39 -8.13 13.52 6.98
CA ILE A 39 -7.85 12.10 6.70
C ILE A 39 -8.48 11.18 7.75
N LYS A 40 -8.89 10.00 7.31
CA LYS A 40 -9.25 8.87 8.17
C LYS A 40 -8.14 7.82 8.08
N VAL A 41 -7.62 7.35 9.22
CA VAL A 41 -6.55 6.37 9.28
C VAL A 41 -7.02 5.11 9.98
N GLU A 42 -6.83 3.97 9.31
CA GLU A 42 -7.13 2.64 9.82
C GLU A 42 -5.82 1.85 9.97
N SER A 43 -5.53 1.40 11.19
CA SER A 43 -4.41 0.48 11.43
C SER A 43 -4.75 -0.91 10.91
N CYS A 44 -3.78 -1.58 10.30
CA CYS A 44 -3.93 -2.94 9.81
C CYS A 44 -3.58 -3.98 10.88
N GLU A 45 -3.81 -5.26 10.59
CA GLU A 45 -3.48 -6.39 11.48
C GLU A 45 -1.97 -6.56 11.70
N ILE A 46 -1.17 -6.10 10.73
CA ILE A 46 0.30 -6.08 10.83
C ILE A 46 0.72 -4.70 11.28
N GLU A 47 1.43 -4.64 12.40
CA GLU A 47 1.86 -3.39 13.01
C GLU A 47 2.69 -2.51 12.06
N GLY A 48 2.35 -1.24 12.00
CA GLY A 48 3.00 -0.24 11.14
C GLY A 48 2.27 0.01 9.83
N LEU A 49 1.59 -0.98 9.27
CA LEU A 49 0.75 -0.80 8.07
C LEU A 49 -0.50 0.04 8.38
N LYS A 50 -0.82 0.99 7.52
CA LYS A 50 -2.01 1.85 7.68
C LYS A 50 -2.71 2.07 6.34
N VAL A 51 -4.04 1.99 6.35
CA VAL A 51 -4.88 2.44 5.23
C VAL A 51 -5.37 3.83 5.53
N ILE A 52 -5.14 4.77 4.62
CA ILE A 52 -5.52 6.17 4.75
C ILE A 52 -6.62 6.50 3.72
N THR A 53 -7.70 7.12 4.17
CA THR A 53 -8.76 7.61 3.30
C THR A 53 -8.83 9.13 3.44
N PRO A 54 -8.49 9.91 2.39
CA PRO A 54 -8.60 11.36 2.42
C PRO A 54 -10.06 11.80 2.41
N THR A 55 -10.33 12.98 2.96
CA THR A 55 -11.64 13.63 2.78
C THR A 55 -11.73 14.18 1.36
N VAL A 56 -12.80 13.80 0.65
CA VAL A 56 -13.08 14.25 -0.71
C VAL A 56 -14.17 15.32 -0.66
N PHE A 57 -13.91 16.48 -1.23
CA PHE A 57 -14.85 17.57 -1.38
C PHE A 57 -15.32 17.62 -2.83
N GLY A 58 -16.59 17.29 -3.08
CA GLY A 58 -17.18 17.26 -4.41
C GLY A 58 -18.17 18.38 -4.63
N ASP A 59 -18.22 18.91 -5.88
CA ASP A 59 -19.24 19.86 -6.38
C ASP A 59 -19.52 19.59 -7.87
N GLU A 60 -20.30 20.43 -8.52
CA GLU A 60 -20.66 20.31 -9.95
C GLU A 60 -19.46 20.34 -10.92
N ARG A 61 -18.31 20.83 -10.50
CA ARG A 61 -17.06 20.91 -11.29
C ARG A 61 -16.21 19.63 -11.16
N GLY A 62 -16.51 18.74 -10.19
CA GLY A 62 -15.75 17.55 -9.88
C GLY A 62 -15.41 17.45 -8.39
N TYR A 63 -14.16 17.14 -8.06
CA TYR A 63 -13.76 16.99 -6.65
C TYR A 63 -12.38 17.59 -6.38
N PHE A 64 -12.17 17.94 -5.12
CA PHE A 64 -10.88 18.28 -4.54
C PHE A 64 -10.59 17.37 -3.34
N MET A 65 -9.36 16.97 -3.17
CA MET A 65 -8.88 16.29 -1.96
C MET A 65 -7.42 16.63 -1.70
N GLU A 66 -7.06 16.73 -0.44
CA GLU A 66 -5.67 16.80 -0.02
C GLU A 66 -5.12 15.38 0.10
N THR A 67 -4.13 15.03 -0.72
CA THR A 67 -3.61 13.67 -0.78
C THR A 67 -2.47 13.43 0.19
N TYR A 68 -1.81 14.48 0.63
CA TYR A 68 -0.75 14.45 1.62
C TYR A 68 -0.62 15.79 2.32
N ASN A 69 -0.51 15.75 3.64
CA ASN A 69 -0.18 16.88 4.49
C ASN A 69 0.69 16.35 5.63
N TYR A 70 1.91 16.83 5.72
CA TYR A 70 2.88 16.33 6.70
C TYR A 70 2.33 16.37 8.14
N ASN A 71 1.67 17.47 8.53
CA ASN A 71 1.16 17.61 9.89
C ASN A 71 0.05 16.60 10.21
N ASP A 72 -0.91 16.39 9.28
CA ASP A 72 -2.00 15.42 9.46
C ASP A 72 -1.45 13.99 9.53
N PHE A 73 -0.46 13.67 8.69
CA PHE A 73 0.19 12.35 8.68
C PHE A 73 1.05 12.12 9.93
N LYS A 74 1.80 13.13 10.38
CA LYS A 74 2.56 13.09 11.62
C LYS A 74 1.66 12.88 12.85
N GLU A 75 0.55 13.60 12.93
CA GLU A 75 -0.46 13.43 13.98
C GLU A 75 -1.08 12.02 13.95
N ALA A 76 -1.24 11.42 12.76
CA ALA A 76 -1.66 10.05 12.58
C ALA A 76 -0.58 9.00 12.90
N GLY A 77 0.61 9.43 13.35
CA GLY A 77 1.74 8.57 13.66
C GLY A 77 2.50 8.08 12.43
N ILE A 78 2.51 8.90 11.36
CA ILE A 78 3.35 8.74 10.17
C ILE A 78 4.28 9.96 10.13
N ASP A 79 5.31 9.94 10.98
CA ASP A 79 6.32 11.01 11.03
C ASP A 79 7.48 10.67 10.09
N VAL A 80 7.21 10.78 8.79
CA VAL A 80 8.12 10.41 7.71
C VAL A 80 8.28 11.58 6.76
N GLU A 81 9.53 11.92 6.44
CA GLU A 81 9.87 12.82 5.35
C GLU A 81 9.95 12.04 4.05
N PHE A 82 9.15 12.43 3.05
CA PHE A 82 9.19 11.83 1.72
C PHE A 82 10.04 12.68 0.79
N VAL A 83 11.04 12.04 0.17
CA VAL A 83 12.07 12.72 -0.64
C VAL A 83 12.00 12.38 -2.14
N GLN A 84 11.20 11.36 -2.51
CA GLN A 84 11.06 10.92 -3.89
C GLN A 84 9.59 10.61 -4.19
N ASP A 85 9.15 11.00 -5.40
CA ASP A 85 7.80 10.72 -5.92
C ASP A 85 7.91 9.95 -7.23
N ASN A 86 7.10 8.90 -7.38
CA ASN A 86 7.13 8.03 -8.55
C ASN A 86 5.72 7.82 -9.11
N GLN A 87 5.65 7.60 -10.43
CA GLN A 87 4.42 7.21 -11.11
C GLN A 87 4.71 6.08 -12.10
N SER A 88 3.79 5.13 -12.19
CA SER A 88 3.82 4.06 -13.19
C SER A 88 2.45 3.84 -13.80
N SER A 89 2.42 3.40 -15.06
CA SER A 89 1.22 2.94 -15.75
C SER A 89 1.39 1.46 -16.12
N SER A 90 0.33 0.67 -15.97
CA SER A 90 0.37 -0.77 -16.21
C SER A 90 -1.00 -1.28 -16.66
N ARG A 91 -1.00 -2.32 -17.51
CA ARG A 91 -2.20 -2.97 -18.04
C ARG A 91 -2.71 -4.06 -17.10
N TYR A 92 -3.93 -4.51 -17.33
CA TYR A 92 -4.56 -5.62 -16.63
C TYR A 92 -3.63 -6.83 -16.48
N GLY A 93 -3.62 -7.42 -15.28
CA GLY A 93 -2.84 -8.61 -14.96
C GLY A 93 -1.35 -8.39 -14.76
N VAL A 94 -0.84 -7.17 -14.95
CA VAL A 94 0.56 -6.86 -14.64
C VAL A 94 0.76 -6.91 -13.14
N LEU A 95 1.72 -7.73 -12.70
CA LEU A 95 2.24 -7.80 -11.34
C LEU A 95 3.58 -7.05 -11.29
N ARG A 96 3.69 -6.05 -10.41
CA ARG A 96 4.96 -5.40 -10.06
C ARG A 96 5.33 -5.75 -8.63
N GLY A 97 6.52 -6.26 -8.43
CA GLY A 97 7.02 -6.63 -7.10
C GLY A 97 7.23 -8.15 -6.95
N LEU A 98 7.40 -8.64 -5.74
CA LEU A 98 7.48 -7.88 -4.50
C LEU A 98 8.90 -7.34 -4.33
N HIS A 99 9.05 -6.04 -4.18
CA HIS A 99 10.36 -5.37 -4.11
C HIS A 99 10.63 -4.77 -2.72
N PHE A 100 11.88 -4.73 -2.33
CA PHE A 100 12.39 -4.03 -1.15
C PHE A 100 13.84 -3.60 -1.37
N GLN A 101 14.32 -2.62 -0.61
CA GLN A 101 15.73 -2.27 -0.51
C GLN A 101 16.26 -2.73 0.86
N LEU A 102 17.45 -3.34 0.87
CA LEU A 102 17.99 -3.99 2.06
C LEU A 102 18.74 -3.01 2.97
N HIS A 103 19.66 -2.23 2.41
CA HIS A 103 20.52 -1.30 3.16
C HIS A 103 19.93 0.13 3.20
N TYR A 104 19.12 0.48 2.22
CA TYR A 104 18.42 1.78 2.08
C TYR A 104 16.91 1.59 2.06
N PRO A 105 16.31 0.97 3.11
CA PRO A 105 14.89 0.64 3.11
C PRO A 105 14.02 1.91 3.09
N GLN A 106 12.95 1.86 2.31
CA GLN A 106 12.03 2.97 2.08
C GLN A 106 10.71 2.76 2.81
N ASP A 107 10.22 3.79 3.53
CA ASP A 107 8.78 3.91 3.77
C ASP A 107 8.09 4.34 2.48
N LYS A 108 6.91 3.81 2.22
CA LYS A 108 6.14 4.12 1.01
C LYS A 108 4.73 4.57 1.37
N LEU A 109 4.26 5.61 0.69
CA LEU A 109 2.86 6.02 0.69
C LEU A 109 2.33 5.90 -0.72
N VAL A 110 1.47 4.91 -0.95
CA VAL A 110 1.03 4.51 -2.30
C VAL A 110 -0.45 4.79 -2.52
N ARG A 111 -0.84 5.08 -3.77
CA ARG A 111 -2.23 5.26 -4.20
C ARG A 111 -2.41 5.03 -5.69
N VAL A 112 -3.64 4.80 -6.10
CA VAL A 112 -4.07 4.70 -7.51
C VAL A 112 -4.75 6.00 -7.92
N VAL A 113 -4.34 6.57 -9.05
CA VAL A 113 -4.93 7.78 -9.63
C VAL A 113 -5.85 7.48 -10.81
N ASN A 114 -5.66 6.33 -11.45
CA ASN A 114 -6.55 5.79 -12.49
C ASN A 114 -6.62 4.26 -12.36
N GLY A 115 -7.81 3.69 -12.51
CA GLY A 115 -8.02 2.24 -12.42
C GLY A 115 -8.00 1.68 -10.99
N GLU A 116 -7.63 0.40 -10.88
CA GLU A 116 -7.69 -0.38 -9.64
C GLU A 116 -6.55 -1.39 -9.56
N VAL A 117 -5.99 -1.56 -8.37
CA VAL A 117 -4.98 -2.58 -8.09
C VAL A 117 -5.28 -3.32 -6.77
N PHE A 118 -4.79 -4.55 -6.65
CA PHE A 118 -4.62 -5.22 -5.37
C PHE A 118 -3.18 -5.02 -4.90
N ASP A 119 -3.02 -4.23 -3.86
CA ASP A 119 -1.73 -3.84 -3.29
C ASP A 119 -1.40 -4.73 -2.09
N VAL A 120 -0.15 -5.16 -1.98
CA VAL A 120 0.29 -6.13 -0.96
C VAL A 120 1.61 -5.72 -0.34
N ALA A 121 1.67 -5.81 1.00
CA ALA A 121 2.89 -5.67 1.78
C ALA A 121 3.16 -6.93 2.60
N VAL A 122 4.40 -7.42 2.57
CA VAL A 122 4.88 -8.59 3.33
C VAL A 122 5.87 -8.14 4.39
N ASP A 123 5.65 -8.51 5.64
CA ASP A 123 6.54 -8.16 6.75
C ASP A 123 7.85 -8.97 6.65
N LEU A 124 8.97 -8.28 6.45
CA LEU A 124 10.32 -8.86 6.42
C LEU A 124 11.18 -8.43 7.62
N ARG A 125 10.61 -7.77 8.62
CA ARG A 125 11.33 -7.28 9.78
C ARG A 125 11.75 -8.45 10.68
N GLU A 126 13.04 -8.62 10.84
CA GLU A 126 13.60 -9.65 11.75
C GLU A 126 13.08 -9.44 13.18
N GLY A 127 12.67 -10.52 13.84
CA GLY A 127 12.12 -10.50 15.18
C GLY A 127 10.65 -10.03 15.28
N SER A 128 10.03 -9.63 14.18
CA SER A 128 8.61 -9.30 14.17
C SER A 128 7.74 -10.55 14.41
N LYS A 129 6.70 -10.40 15.25
CA LYS A 129 5.67 -11.45 15.46
C LYS A 129 4.88 -11.79 14.19
N THR A 130 4.96 -10.90 13.19
CA THR A 130 4.29 -11.04 11.90
C THR A 130 5.26 -11.26 10.74
N TYR A 131 6.52 -11.63 11.03
CA TYR A 131 7.51 -11.96 9.99
C TYR A 131 6.94 -12.98 8.99
N GLY A 132 7.06 -12.69 7.70
CA GLY A 132 6.52 -13.52 6.61
C GLY A 132 5.00 -13.45 6.42
N LYS A 133 4.25 -12.76 7.30
CA LYS A 133 2.83 -12.49 7.08
C LYS A 133 2.65 -11.32 6.11
N TRP A 134 1.51 -11.31 5.43
CA TRP A 134 1.19 -10.27 4.46
C TRP A 134 -0.19 -9.66 4.70
N TYR A 135 -0.35 -8.43 4.26
CA TYR A 135 -1.61 -7.71 4.23
C TYR A 135 -1.86 -7.19 2.82
N GLY A 136 -3.10 -7.31 2.34
CA GLY A 136 -3.49 -6.83 1.03
C GLY A 136 -4.70 -5.92 1.09
N VAL A 137 -4.72 -4.90 0.24
CA VAL A 137 -5.81 -3.93 0.14
C VAL A 137 -6.08 -3.57 -1.33
N VAL A 138 -7.36 -3.40 -1.67
CA VAL A 138 -7.72 -2.85 -2.98
C VAL A 138 -7.62 -1.33 -2.92
N LEU A 139 -6.78 -0.77 -3.80
CA LEU A 139 -6.64 0.66 -4.03
C LEU A 139 -7.21 1.01 -5.40
N SER A 140 -8.00 2.06 -5.48
CA SER A 140 -8.56 2.51 -6.76
C SER A 140 -8.70 4.03 -6.84
N ALA A 141 -8.78 4.54 -8.09
CA ALA A 141 -9.13 5.93 -8.34
C ALA A 141 -10.52 6.29 -7.78
N GLU A 142 -11.41 5.29 -7.60
CA GLU A 142 -12.75 5.49 -7.05
C GLU A 142 -12.76 5.57 -5.53
N ASN A 143 -12.12 4.59 -4.84
CA ASN A 143 -12.14 4.53 -3.38
C ASN A 143 -11.20 5.54 -2.70
N LYS A 144 -10.29 6.17 -3.46
CA LYS A 144 -9.33 7.20 -3.03
C LYS A 144 -8.40 6.77 -1.89
N LYS A 145 -8.39 5.47 -1.54
CA LYS A 145 -7.54 4.96 -0.46
C LYS A 145 -6.07 5.06 -0.82
N GLN A 146 -5.28 5.25 0.22
CA GLN A 146 -3.82 5.20 0.19
C GLN A 146 -3.35 4.13 1.17
N PHE A 147 -2.20 3.55 0.91
CA PHE A 147 -1.61 2.56 1.79
C PHE A 147 -0.22 3.02 2.23
N PHE A 148 -0.01 3.12 3.54
CA PHE A 148 1.29 3.40 4.12
C PHE A 148 1.97 2.08 4.50
N ILE A 149 3.18 1.90 3.98
CA ILE A 149 4.01 0.71 4.15
C ILE A 149 5.35 1.18 4.72
N PRO A 150 5.65 0.90 5.99
CA PRO A 150 6.92 1.31 6.61
C PRO A 150 8.11 0.50 6.08
N LYS A 151 9.31 0.93 6.43
CA LYS A 151 10.57 0.22 6.18
C LYS A 151 10.50 -1.22 6.68
N GLY A 152 11.20 -2.14 5.98
CA GLY A 152 11.27 -3.55 6.35
C GLY A 152 10.13 -4.41 5.82
N PHE A 153 9.38 -3.90 4.84
CA PHE A 153 8.37 -4.66 4.11
C PHE A 153 8.79 -4.86 2.66
N ALA A 154 8.47 -6.04 2.08
CA ALA A 154 8.41 -6.18 0.64
C ALA A 154 7.04 -5.69 0.15
N HIS A 155 7.01 -5.02 -1.00
CA HIS A 155 5.82 -4.39 -1.55
C HIS A 155 5.63 -4.72 -3.02
N GLY A 156 4.37 -4.87 -3.42
CA GLY A 156 3.99 -5.04 -4.82
C GLY A 156 2.49 -4.94 -5.03
N PHE A 157 2.07 -4.91 -6.30
CA PHE A 157 0.66 -4.83 -6.65
C PHE A 157 0.32 -5.58 -7.94
N LEU A 158 -0.93 -6.04 -8.02
CA LEU A 158 -1.54 -6.65 -9.21
C LEU A 158 -2.60 -5.70 -9.77
N VAL A 159 -2.55 -5.41 -11.08
CA VAL A 159 -3.55 -4.57 -11.76
C VAL A 159 -4.84 -5.35 -11.99
N LEU A 160 -5.97 -4.81 -11.53
CA LEU A 160 -7.30 -5.42 -11.60
C LEU A 160 -8.21 -4.78 -12.66
N SER A 161 -7.91 -3.54 -13.09
CA SER A 161 -8.61 -2.82 -14.16
C SER A 161 -7.89 -2.98 -15.49
N GLU A 162 -8.50 -2.54 -16.60
CA GLU A 162 -7.87 -2.57 -17.92
C GLU A 162 -6.50 -1.88 -17.93
N ASN A 163 -6.43 -0.70 -17.29
CA ASN A 163 -5.20 0.04 -17.03
C ASN A 163 -5.25 0.59 -15.62
N ALA A 164 -4.08 0.75 -14.98
CA ALA A 164 -3.95 1.47 -13.72
C ALA A 164 -2.76 2.41 -13.75
N GLU A 165 -2.96 3.61 -13.21
CA GLU A 165 -1.89 4.55 -12.90
C GLU A 165 -1.69 4.60 -11.39
N PHE A 166 -0.47 4.31 -10.98
CA PHE A 166 -0.06 4.13 -9.60
C PHE A 166 1.01 5.14 -9.24
N THR A 167 0.79 5.87 -8.16
CA THR A 167 1.75 6.86 -7.66
C THR A 167 2.17 6.52 -6.24
N TYR A 168 3.42 6.81 -5.90
CA TYR A 168 3.91 6.58 -4.55
C TYR A 168 5.06 7.51 -4.15
N LYS A 169 5.06 7.91 -2.89
CA LYS A 169 6.12 8.64 -2.22
C LYS A 169 7.03 7.68 -1.50
N CYS A 170 8.34 7.98 -1.48
CA CYS A 170 9.36 7.21 -0.77
C CYS A 170 10.14 8.10 0.20
N SER A 171 10.52 7.54 1.36
CA SER A 171 11.32 8.22 2.39
C SER A 171 12.83 8.18 2.12
N ASP A 172 13.26 7.47 1.11
CA ASP A 172 14.65 7.40 0.66
C ASP A 172 14.70 7.27 -0.85
N PHE A 173 15.88 7.50 -1.44
CA PHE A 173 16.10 7.40 -2.88
C PHE A 173 16.13 5.94 -3.35
N TYR A 174 15.85 5.74 -4.64
CA TYR A 174 16.01 4.45 -5.26
C TYR A 174 17.49 4.11 -5.49
N HIS A 175 17.90 2.95 -4.99
CA HIS A 175 19.24 2.41 -5.13
C HIS A 175 19.18 1.10 -5.96
N PRO A 176 19.50 1.13 -7.26
CA PRO A 176 19.31 -0.02 -8.16
C PRO A 176 20.14 -1.25 -7.77
N ASN A 177 21.27 -1.05 -7.07
CA ASN A 177 22.15 -2.14 -6.61
C ASN A 177 21.74 -2.69 -5.24
N ASP A 178 20.69 -2.17 -4.61
CA ASP A 178 20.19 -2.55 -3.30
C ASP A 178 18.81 -3.23 -3.36
N GLU A 179 18.26 -3.36 -4.57
CA GLU A 179 16.93 -3.93 -4.75
C GLU A 179 16.94 -5.45 -4.57
N GLY A 180 16.07 -5.93 -3.68
CA GLY A 180 15.74 -7.33 -3.51
C GLY A 180 14.31 -7.64 -3.97
N GLY A 181 14.06 -8.91 -4.31
CA GLY A 181 12.75 -9.38 -4.73
C GLY A 181 12.36 -10.71 -4.06
N LEU A 182 11.05 -10.94 -3.93
CA LEU A 182 10.45 -12.21 -3.52
C LEU A 182 9.76 -12.85 -4.71
#